data_59c6e791fadc0701621010b7f0defb5b
#
_entry.id   59c6e791fadc0701621010b7f0defb5b
#
_cell.length_a   1.000
_cell.length_b   1.000
_cell.length_c   1.000
_cell.angle_alpha   90.00
_cell.angle_beta   90.00
_cell.angle_gamma   90.00
#
_symmetry.space_group_name_H-M   'P 1'
#
loop_
_entity.id
_entity.type
_entity.pdbx_description
1 polymer ?
#
loop_
_entity_poly.entity_id
_entity_poly.type
_entity_poly.pdbx_seq_one_letter_code
_entity_poly.pdbx_strand_id
1 'polypeptide(L)'
;TIDRTTNGRGRVCDITYDTIRRCVLKTGHGVKTSLKMPTLREALAVCKDRIAVNIDQGYEYYDLALAITEELGVTDQVLIKGKRPVETVSAKFAEYGHNMMYMPIIDILKPQGRELFEEYASKGVVPLAYEVCWDDYTPQVEACMRQVVAGGSKLWVNSLWDSLCGGLSDDKAFTESPDEVYGRLLDMGASIIQTDRPELLIRYLEAQGRRK
;
A
#
# COMPACT_ATOMS: atom_id res chain seq x y z
N THR A 1 17.16 4.80 -0.72
CA THR A 1 18.51 4.28 -1.06
C THR A 1 18.43 2.82 -1.50
N ILE A 2 19.42 2.34 -2.30
CA ILE A 2 19.45 0.96 -2.80
C ILE A 2 20.19 -0.01 -1.87
N ASP A 3 20.84 0.50 -0.85
CA ASP A 3 21.72 -0.28 0.05
C ASP A 3 20.96 -1.26 0.97
N ARG A 4 19.67 -1.01 1.24
CA ARG A 4 18.85 -1.93 2.04
C ARG A 4 18.61 -3.26 1.32
N THR A 5 18.24 -3.23 0.07
CA THR A 5 17.79 -4.41 -0.70
C THR A 5 18.78 -4.90 -1.73
N THR A 6 19.87 -4.15 -2.00
CA THR A 6 20.89 -4.53 -2.98
C THR A 6 22.30 -4.45 -2.41
N ASN A 7 23.28 -4.93 -3.17
CA ASN A 7 24.70 -4.75 -2.86
C ASN A 7 25.26 -3.39 -3.30
N GLY A 8 24.42 -2.51 -3.88
CA GLY A 8 24.77 -1.14 -4.24
C GLY A 8 24.68 -0.18 -3.06
N ARG A 9 24.99 1.10 -3.27
CA ARG A 9 24.88 2.18 -2.27
C ARG A 9 24.40 3.46 -2.92
N GLY A 10 23.69 4.28 -2.15
CA GLY A 10 23.28 5.63 -2.50
C GLY A 10 21.79 5.74 -2.84
N ARG A 11 21.35 6.95 -3.16
CA ARG A 11 19.95 7.24 -3.50
C ARG A 11 19.69 6.86 -4.96
N VAL A 12 18.51 6.33 -5.24
CA VAL A 12 18.12 5.93 -6.60
C VAL A 12 18.25 7.07 -7.60
N CYS A 13 17.84 8.29 -7.20
CA CYS A 13 17.90 9.48 -8.06
C CYS A 13 19.31 9.95 -8.42
N ASP A 14 20.33 9.52 -7.67
CA ASP A 14 21.73 9.93 -7.87
C ASP A 14 22.55 8.86 -8.60
N ILE A 15 21.91 7.77 -9.03
CA ILE A 15 22.59 6.60 -9.60
C ILE A 15 22.07 6.35 -11.01
N THR A 16 22.97 6.10 -11.96
CA THR A 16 22.56 5.77 -13.33
C THR A 16 21.88 4.39 -13.40
N TYR A 17 20.96 4.23 -14.34
CA TYR A 17 20.27 2.98 -14.60
C TYR A 17 21.23 1.80 -14.78
N ASP A 18 22.31 1.98 -15.57
CA ASP A 18 23.32 0.94 -15.81
C ASP A 18 24.02 0.50 -14.52
N THR A 19 24.25 1.42 -13.60
CA THR A 19 24.84 1.10 -12.29
C THR A 19 23.87 0.29 -11.44
N ILE A 20 22.58 0.67 -11.41
CA ILE A 20 21.55 -0.08 -10.69
C ILE A 20 21.40 -1.50 -11.27
N ARG A 21 21.40 -1.65 -12.59
CA ARG A 21 21.26 -2.97 -13.25
C ARG A 21 22.45 -3.90 -13.02
N ARG A 22 23.63 -3.37 -12.68
CA ARG A 22 24.78 -4.19 -12.24
C ARG A 22 24.63 -4.71 -10.81
N CYS A 23 23.87 -4.04 -9.97
CA CYS A 23 23.62 -4.48 -8.61
C CYS A 23 22.80 -5.79 -8.57
N VAL A 24 22.98 -6.56 -7.50
CA VAL A 24 22.18 -7.76 -7.22
C VAL A 24 21.35 -7.52 -5.94
N LEU A 25 20.20 -8.16 -5.88
CA LEU A 25 19.36 -8.15 -4.69
C LEU A 25 20.01 -8.91 -3.55
N LYS A 26 19.68 -8.54 -2.32
CA LYS A 26 20.03 -9.25 -1.09
C LYS A 26 18.77 -9.84 -0.44
N THR A 27 18.96 -10.94 0.26
CA THR A 27 17.95 -11.45 1.20
C THR A 27 17.76 -10.48 2.37
N GLY A 28 16.72 -10.68 3.19
CA GLY A 28 16.51 -9.91 4.42
C GLY A 28 17.68 -10.00 5.42
N HIS A 29 18.47 -11.07 5.36
CA HIS A 29 19.69 -11.25 6.15
C HIS A 29 20.96 -10.69 5.48
N GLY A 30 20.84 -9.93 4.40
CA GLY A 30 21.97 -9.28 3.73
C GLY A 30 22.77 -10.16 2.79
N VAL A 31 22.39 -11.42 2.58
CA VAL A 31 23.09 -12.34 1.68
C VAL A 31 22.78 -11.95 0.21
N LYS A 32 23.84 -11.81 -0.60
CA LYS A 32 23.71 -11.50 -2.03
C LYS A 32 23.07 -12.67 -2.78
N THR A 33 22.16 -12.35 -3.68
CA THR A 33 21.56 -13.32 -4.61
C THR A 33 22.11 -13.13 -6.01
N SER A 34 21.69 -13.94 -6.97
CA SER A 34 21.93 -13.73 -8.41
C SER A 34 20.84 -12.83 -9.05
N LEU A 35 19.81 -12.45 -8.32
CA LEU A 35 18.65 -11.71 -8.84
C LEU A 35 18.99 -10.23 -9.02
N LYS A 36 18.43 -9.63 -10.05
CA LYS A 36 18.54 -8.20 -10.37
C LYS A 36 17.31 -7.45 -9.91
N MET A 37 17.45 -6.14 -9.64
CA MET A 37 16.32 -5.27 -9.41
C MET A 37 15.50 -5.16 -10.72
N PRO A 38 14.20 -5.51 -10.70
CA PRO A 38 13.36 -5.32 -11.88
C PRO A 38 13.08 -3.83 -12.10
N THR A 39 12.81 -3.47 -13.34
CA THR A 39 12.16 -2.20 -13.66
C THR A 39 10.67 -2.29 -13.33
N LEU A 40 10.00 -1.13 -13.22
CA LEU A 40 8.54 -1.09 -13.06
C LEU A 40 7.84 -1.85 -14.21
N ARG A 41 8.30 -1.67 -15.45
CA ARG A 41 7.78 -2.37 -16.62
C ARG A 41 7.89 -3.90 -16.49
N GLU A 42 9.06 -4.40 -16.11
CA GLU A 42 9.28 -5.84 -15.91
C GLU A 42 8.38 -6.40 -14.81
N ALA A 43 8.21 -5.67 -13.70
CA ALA A 43 7.34 -6.09 -12.60
C ALA A 43 5.86 -6.09 -13.00
N LEU A 44 5.39 -5.02 -13.65
CA LEU A 44 3.99 -4.94 -14.10
C LEU A 44 3.65 -5.98 -15.17
N ALA A 45 4.58 -6.29 -16.07
CA ALA A 45 4.38 -7.35 -17.08
C ALA A 45 4.14 -8.72 -16.44
N VAL A 46 4.80 -9.02 -15.31
CA VAL A 46 4.56 -10.28 -14.55
C VAL A 46 3.20 -10.27 -13.85
N CYS A 47 2.73 -9.11 -13.41
CA CYS A 47 1.46 -8.96 -12.68
C CYS A 47 0.24 -8.84 -13.61
N LYS A 48 0.45 -8.53 -14.89
CA LYS A 48 -0.62 -8.30 -15.87
C LYS A 48 -1.64 -9.44 -15.88
N ASP A 49 -2.92 -9.07 -15.82
CA ASP A 49 -4.09 -9.98 -15.83
C ASP A 49 -4.11 -11.02 -14.69
N ARG A 50 -3.29 -10.82 -13.66
CA ARG A 50 -3.16 -11.76 -12.54
C ARG A 50 -3.51 -11.17 -11.19
N ILE A 51 -2.97 -9.98 -10.87
CA ILE A 51 -3.14 -9.31 -9.57
C ILE A 51 -3.15 -7.79 -9.73
N ALA A 52 -3.82 -7.10 -8.80
CA ALA A 52 -3.66 -5.65 -8.65
C ALA A 52 -2.28 -5.32 -8.06
N VAL A 53 -1.75 -4.17 -8.42
CA VAL A 53 -0.42 -3.71 -7.99
C VAL A 53 -0.54 -2.36 -7.29
N ASN A 54 -0.04 -2.27 -6.07
CA ASN A 54 0.17 -0.99 -5.40
C ASN A 54 1.59 -0.49 -5.69
N ILE A 55 1.71 0.66 -6.35
CA ILE A 55 2.99 1.34 -6.54
C ILE A 55 3.19 2.30 -5.38
N ASP A 56 3.98 1.89 -4.40
CA ASP A 56 4.34 2.75 -3.27
C ASP A 56 5.11 3.99 -3.77
N GLN A 57 4.75 5.17 -3.24
CA GLN A 57 5.25 6.47 -3.70
C GLN A 57 5.06 6.76 -5.20
N GLY A 58 4.16 6.03 -5.87
CA GLY A 58 3.89 6.16 -7.30
C GLY A 58 3.36 7.54 -7.71
N TYR A 59 2.76 8.29 -6.79
CA TYR A 59 2.23 9.62 -7.05
C TYR A 59 3.32 10.62 -7.50
N GLU A 60 4.53 10.53 -6.95
CA GLU A 60 5.65 11.40 -7.31
C GLU A 60 6.18 11.15 -8.74
N TYR A 61 5.88 9.99 -9.29
CA TYR A 61 6.28 9.55 -10.63
C TYR A 61 5.06 9.21 -11.49
N TYR A 62 3.96 9.96 -11.28
CA TYR A 62 2.67 9.67 -11.89
C TYR A 62 2.74 9.55 -13.42
N ASP A 63 3.39 10.52 -14.08
CA ASP A 63 3.57 10.57 -15.53
C ASP A 63 4.29 9.34 -16.08
N LEU A 64 5.39 8.95 -15.43
CA LEU A 64 6.17 7.77 -15.82
C LEU A 64 5.41 6.46 -15.54
N ALA A 65 4.72 6.39 -14.41
CA ALA A 65 3.91 5.24 -14.05
C ALA A 65 2.74 5.08 -15.02
N LEU A 66 2.02 6.17 -15.35
CA LEU A 66 0.90 6.18 -16.28
C LEU A 66 1.34 5.72 -17.68
N ALA A 67 2.42 6.29 -18.21
CA ALA A 67 2.93 5.91 -19.53
C ALA A 67 3.26 4.40 -19.63
N ILE A 68 3.84 3.82 -18.58
CA ILE A 68 4.16 2.38 -18.55
C ILE A 68 2.89 1.53 -18.40
N THR A 69 1.94 1.95 -17.56
CA THR A 69 0.69 1.19 -17.34
C THR A 69 -0.21 1.22 -18.58
N GLU A 70 -0.28 2.34 -19.29
CA GLU A 70 -1.02 2.47 -20.56
C GLU A 70 -0.39 1.59 -21.64
N GLU A 71 0.93 1.65 -21.82
CA GLU A 71 1.64 0.80 -22.80
C GLU A 71 1.40 -0.69 -22.55
N LEU A 72 1.37 -1.11 -21.28
CA LEU A 72 1.11 -2.51 -20.92
C LEU A 72 -0.39 -2.86 -20.90
N GLY A 73 -1.29 -1.87 -20.93
CA GLY A 73 -2.72 -2.06 -20.80
C GLY A 73 -3.12 -2.57 -19.41
N VAL A 74 -2.49 -2.03 -18.33
CA VAL A 74 -2.71 -2.46 -16.94
C VAL A 74 -3.09 -1.31 -16.00
N THR A 75 -3.48 -0.16 -16.53
CA THR A 75 -3.76 1.02 -15.72
C THR A 75 -4.86 0.75 -14.67
N ASP A 76 -5.89 -0.02 -15.02
CA ASP A 76 -6.98 -0.40 -14.12
C ASP A 76 -6.57 -1.45 -13.07
N GLN A 77 -5.38 -2.02 -13.16
CA GLN A 77 -4.81 -2.94 -12.17
C GLN A 77 -3.86 -2.23 -11.19
N VAL A 78 -3.57 -0.95 -11.40
CA VAL A 78 -2.57 -0.22 -10.63
C VAL A 78 -3.22 0.76 -9.68
N LEU A 79 -2.86 0.66 -8.42
CA LEU A 79 -3.18 1.59 -7.35
C LEU A 79 -1.93 2.40 -6.99
N ILE A 80 -2.10 3.71 -6.83
CA ILE A 80 -1.10 4.59 -6.21
C ILE A 80 -1.66 5.15 -4.91
N LYS A 81 -0.79 5.44 -3.96
CA LYS A 81 -1.21 5.95 -2.64
C LYS A 81 -0.39 7.14 -2.19
N GLY A 82 -0.92 7.91 -1.25
CA GLY A 82 -0.21 9.05 -0.68
C GLY A 82 -1.07 9.87 0.27
N LYS A 83 -0.46 10.94 0.80
CA LYS A 83 -1.10 11.88 1.73
C LYS A 83 -1.38 13.21 1.01
N ARG A 84 -2.10 13.16 -0.11
CA ARG A 84 -2.36 14.33 -0.95
C ARG A 84 -3.81 14.81 -0.83
N PRO A 85 -4.04 16.13 -0.74
CA PRO A 85 -5.37 16.72 -0.79
C PRO A 85 -6.15 16.33 -2.05
N VAL A 86 -7.47 16.29 -1.95
CA VAL A 86 -8.36 15.94 -3.08
C VAL A 86 -8.09 16.80 -4.32
N GLU A 87 -7.95 18.12 -4.13
CA GLU A 87 -7.72 19.04 -5.24
C GLU A 87 -6.38 18.77 -5.95
N THR A 88 -5.34 18.45 -5.19
CA THR A 88 -4.01 18.12 -5.73
C THR A 88 -4.07 16.85 -6.59
N VAL A 89 -4.81 15.83 -6.14
CA VAL A 89 -4.99 14.58 -6.89
C VAL A 89 -5.85 14.82 -8.12
N SER A 90 -6.96 15.56 -7.97
CA SER A 90 -7.88 15.87 -9.08
C SER A 90 -7.20 16.70 -10.16
N ALA A 91 -6.36 17.69 -9.78
CA ALA A 91 -5.59 18.48 -10.72
C ALA A 91 -4.60 17.62 -11.51
N LYS A 92 -3.91 16.70 -10.84
CA LYS A 92 -3.00 15.75 -11.49
C LYS A 92 -3.73 14.86 -12.48
N PHE A 93 -4.89 14.32 -12.11
CA PHE A 93 -5.70 13.51 -13.01
C PHE A 93 -6.19 14.29 -14.23
N ALA A 94 -6.61 15.54 -14.02
CA ALA A 94 -7.04 16.42 -15.12
C ALA A 94 -5.88 16.77 -16.08
N GLU A 95 -4.68 17.00 -15.54
CA GLU A 95 -3.47 17.30 -16.33
C GLU A 95 -3.14 16.16 -17.30
N TYR A 96 -3.25 14.91 -16.85
CA TYR A 96 -2.91 13.74 -17.66
C TYR A 96 -4.11 13.08 -18.35
N GLY A 97 -5.32 13.57 -18.12
CA GLY A 97 -6.55 13.05 -18.75
C GLY A 97 -6.91 11.62 -18.31
N HIS A 98 -6.35 11.14 -17.21
CA HIS A 98 -6.59 9.79 -16.71
C HIS A 98 -6.66 9.74 -15.18
N ASN A 99 -7.61 8.96 -14.66
CA ASN A 99 -7.81 8.72 -13.24
C ASN A 99 -7.27 7.32 -12.86
N MET A 100 -6.00 7.24 -12.49
CA MET A 100 -5.50 6.02 -11.83
C MET A 100 -6.20 5.83 -10.48
N MET A 101 -6.30 4.59 -10.01
CA MET A 101 -6.80 4.35 -8.66
C MET A 101 -5.86 5.00 -7.64
N TYR A 102 -6.39 5.93 -6.85
CA TYR A 102 -5.65 6.61 -5.79
C TYR A 102 -6.23 6.27 -4.42
N MET A 103 -5.36 5.96 -3.47
CA MET A 103 -5.72 5.62 -2.09
C MET A 103 -5.09 6.63 -1.12
N PRO A 104 -5.91 7.40 -0.39
CA PRO A 104 -5.40 8.25 0.69
C PRO A 104 -4.85 7.41 1.84
N ILE A 105 -3.70 7.83 2.38
CA ILE A 105 -3.12 7.28 3.61
C ILE A 105 -3.51 8.21 4.75
N ILE A 106 -4.25 7.68 5.73
CA ILE A 106 -4.81 8.41 6.85
C ILE A 106 -4.16 7.96 8.16
N ASP A 107 -3.33 8.81 8.72
CA ASP A 107 -2.82 8.67 10.09
C ASP A 107 -3.78 9.45 11.01
N ILE A 108 -4.86 8.78 11.41
CA ILE A 108 -6.03 9.46 11.99
C ILE A 108 -5.75 10.12 13.35
N LEU A 109 -4.74 9.66 14.07
CA LEU A 109 -4.35 10.25 15.35
C LEU A 109 -3.55 11.55 15.18
N LYS A 110 -3.02 11.82 13.99
CA LYS A 110 -2.32 13.06 13.67
C LYS A 110 -3.26 14.12 13.09
N PRO A 111 -3.08 15.41 13.44
CA PRO A 111 -3.92 16.49 12.92
C PRO A 111 -4.06 16.46 11.39
N GLN A 112 -2.95 16.34 10.67
CA GLN A 112 -2.91 16.34 9.21
C GLN A 112 -3.67 15.16 8.60
N GLY A 113 -3.66 13.99 9.28
CA GLY A 113 -4.43 12.82 8.83
C GLY A 113 -5.93 13.01 9.01
N ARG A 114 -6.36 13.65 10.12
CA ARG A 114 -7.77 14.01 10.34
C ARG A 114 -8.26 15.01 9.31
N GLU A 115 -7.52 16.08 9.11
CA GLU A 115 -7.86 17.12 8.13
C GLU A 115 -7.99 16.53 6.73
N LEU A 116 -7.07 15.64 6.34
CA LEU A 116 -7.12 14.95 5.06
C LEU A 116 -8.37 14.06 4.94
N PHE A 117 -8.69 13.28 5.97
CA PHE A 117 -9.88 12.43 5.98
C PHE A 117 -11.18 13.24 5.88
N GLU A 118 -11.29 14.32 6.67
CA GLU A 118 -12.43 15.23 6.63
C GLU A 118 -12.58 15.94 5.28
N GLU A 119 -11.47 16.30 4.63
CA GLU A 119 -11.49 16.90 3.30
C GLU A 119 -12.11 15.94 2.27
N TYR A 120 -11.65 14.69 2.20
CA TYR A 120 -12.21 13.68 1.29
C TYR A 120 -13.70 13.44 1.57
N ALA A 121 -14.06 13.29 2.83
CA ALA A 121 -15.45 13.06 3.24
C ALA A 121 -16.36 14.26 2.89
N SER A 122 -15.92 15.49 3.19
CA SER A 122 -16.70 16.70 2.93
C SER A 122 -16.91 17.01 1.45
N LYS A 123 -15.96 16.63 0.60
CA LYS A 123 -16.06 16.81 -0.86
C LYS A 123 -16.81 15.67 -1.55
N GLY A 124 -17.31 14.69 -0.79
CA GLY A 124 -18.04 13.54 -1.34
C GLY A 124 -17.21 12.65 -2.26
N VAL A 125 -15.89 12.67 -2.13
CA VAL A 125 -15.00 11.79 -2.90
C VAL A 125 -14.90 10.46 -2.19
N VAL A 126 -15.28 9.39 -2.88
CA VAL A 126 -15.23 8.01 -2.39
C VAL A 126 -14.10 7.27 -3.11
N PRO A 127 -12.88 7.24 -2.56
CA PRO A 127 -11.80 6.45 -3.15
C PRO A 127 -12.08 4.95 -3.02
N LEU A 128 -11.39 4.13 -3.83
CA LEU A 128 -11.50 2.67 -3.76
C LEU A 128 -11.26 2.16 -2.34
N ALA A 129 -10.24 2.70 -1.68
CA ALA A 129 -9.87 2.36 -0.32
C ALA A 129 -9.25 3.56 0.40
N TYR A 130 -9.25 3.51 1.72
CA TYR A 130 -8.39 4.32 2.60
C TYR A 130 -7.41 3.39 3.32
N GLU A 131 -6.12 3.71 3.30
CA GLU A 131 -5.15 3.11 4.20
C GLU A 131 -5.20 3.86 5.53
N VAL A 132 -5.74 3.23 6.58
CA VAL A 132 -5.83 3.82 7.91
C VAL A 132 -4.70 3.27 8.77
N CYS A 133 -3.89 4.20 9.35
CA CYS A 133 -2.79 3.89 10.24
C CYS A 133 -3.06 4.47 11.63
N TRP A 134 -2.67 3.73 12.66
CA TRP A 134 -2.77 4.12 14.06
C TRP A 134 -1.71 3.41 14.92
N ASP A 135 -1.19 4.08 15.92
CA ASP A 135 -0.26 3.53 16.91
C ASP A 135 -0.97 3.14 18.21
N ASP A 136 -2.13 3.71 18.50
CA ASP A 136 -2.99 3.37 19.64
C ASP A 136 -4.45 3.26 19.20
N TYR A 137 -5.17 2.21 19.64
CA TYR A 137 -6.56 1.97 19.26
C TYR A 137 -7.49 2.78 20.16
N THR A 138 -8.04 3.84 19.61
CA THR A 138 -8.91 4.79 20.30
C THR A 138 -10.31 4.83 19.68
N PRO A 139 -11.32 5.39 20.39
CA PRO A 139 -12.65 5.61 19.81
C PRO A 139 -12.63 6.44 18.51
N GLN A 140 -11.63 7.31 18.33
CA GLN A 140 -11.44 8.08 17.11
C GLN A 140 -11.02 7.21 15.93
N VAL A 141 -10.10 6.25 16.15
CA VAL A 141 -9.68 5.27 15.15
C VAL A 141 -10.85 4.42 14.71
N GLU A 142 -11.61 3.89 15.69
CA GLU A 142 -12.80 3.09 15.43
C GLU A 142 -13.88 3.86 14.66
N ALA A 143 -14.12 5.11 15.00
CA ALA A 143 -15.07 5.98 14.31
C ALA A 143 -14.64 6.23 12.85
N CYS A 144 -13.37 6.49 12.60
CA CYS A 144 -12.82 6.65 11.26
C CYS A 144 -13.04 5.38 10.41
N MET A 145 -12.66 4.21 10.93
CA MET A 145 -12.83 2.94 10.22
C MET A 145 -14.30 2.66 9.87
N ARG A 146 -15.22 2.89 10.82
CA ARG A 146 -16.67 2.77 10.57
C ARG A 146 -17.14 3.74 9.49
N GLN A 147 -16.67 4.99 9.50
CA GLN A 147 -16.99 5.97 8.46
C GLN A 147 -16.49 5.54 7.08
N VAL A 148 -15.26 5.03 6.96
CA VAL A 148 -14.69 4.52 5.71
C VAL A 148 -15.60 3.42 5.13
N VAL A 149 -15.95 2.42 5.94
CA VAL A 149 -16.79 1.30 5.51
C VAL A 149 -18.21 1.76 5.16
N ALA A 150 -18.82 2.59 6.01
CA ALA A 150 -20.16 3.12 5.78
C ALA A 150 -20.23 4.04 4.53
N GLY A 151 -19.14 4.73 4.21
CA GLY A 151 -19.00 5.57 3.03
C GLY A 151 -18.82 4.80 1.71
N GLY A 152 -18.71 3.47 1.78
CA GLY A 152 -18.58 2.61 0.59
C GLY A 152 -17.15 2.37 0.12
N SER A 153 -16.14 2.92 0.78
CA SER A 153 -14.73 2.62 0.52
C SER A 153 -14.29 1.35 1.22
N LYS A 154 -13.28 0.69 0.67
CA LYS A 154 -12.62 -0.42 1.36
C LYS A 154 -11.71 0.12 2.46
N LEU A 155 -11.62 -0.62 3.56
CA LEU A 155 -10.66 -0.35 4.62
C LEU A 155 -9.38 -1.17 4.37
N TRP A 156 -8.28 -0.45 4.11
CA TRP A 156 -6.94 -1.02 4.03
C TRP A 156 -6.23 -0.78 5.36
N VAL A 157 -5.73 -1.83 5.95
CA VAL A 157 -4.91 -1.79 7.17
C VAL A 157 -3.54 -2.40 6.92
N ASN A 158 -2.57 -2.03 7.74
CA ASN A 158 -1.18 -2.38 7.54
C ASN A 158 -0.63 -3.09 8.78
N SER A 159 -0.43 -4.40 8.71
CA SER A 159 0.05 -5.21 9.84
C SER A 159 1.58 -5.37 9.91
N LEU A 160 2.35 -4.60 9.13
CA LEU A 160 3.82 -4.74 9.06
C LEU A 160 4.52 -4.41 10.38
N TRP A 161 4.06 -3.36 11.10
CA TRP A 161 4.67 -2.87 12.34
C TRP A 161 3.62 -2.40 13.33
N ASP A 162 3.89 -2.56 14.61
CA ASP A 162 3.01 -2.18 15.71
C ASP A 162 2.49 -0.73 15.61
N SER A 163 3.34 0.20 15.20
CA SER A 163 3.01 1.62 15.04
C SER A 163 2.04 1.95 13.90
N LEU A 164 1.69 0.98 13.05
CA LEU A 164 0.76 1.14 11.94
C LEU A 164 -0.61 0.54 12.21
N CYS A 165 -0.74 -0.27 13.27
CA CYS A 165 -1.94 -1.08 13.55
C CYS A 165 -2.21 -1.25 15.05
N GLY A 166 -1.69 -0.38 15.90
CA GLY A 166 -1.91 -0.45 17.37
C GLY A 166 -1.49 -1.79 17.97
N GLY A 167 -0.34 -2.35 17.53
CA GLY A 167 0.19 -3.62 18.01
C GLY A 167 -0.43 -4.87 17.38
N LEU A 168 -1.31 -4.75 16.38
CA LEU A 168 -1.86 -5.90 15.63
C LEU A 168 -0.94 -6.29 14.47
N SER A 169 0.33 -6.59 14.79
CA SER A 169 1.37 -6.81 13.80
C SER A 169 1.52 -8.26 13.37
N ASP A 170 2.13 -8.45 12.19
CA ASP A 170 2.44 -9.76 11.61
C ASP A 170 3.30 -10.64 12.54
N ASP A 171 4.22 -10.03 13.27
CA ASP A 171 5.05 -10.78 14.21
C ASP A 171 4.22 -11.33 15.37
N LYS A 172 3.27 -10.55 15.87
CA LYS A 172 2.32 -11.01 16.89
C LYS A 172 1.39 -12.10 16.34
N ALA A 173 0.89 -11.94 15.11
CA ALA A 173 0.10 -12.99 14.45
C ALA A 173 0.85 -14.32 14.34
N PHE A 174 2.15 -14.26 14.07
CA PHE A 174 3.00 -15.44 13.92
C PHE A 174 3.38 -16.08 15.27
N THR A 175 3.69 -15.26 16.28
CA THR A 175 4.22 -15.76 17.57
C THR A 175 3.14 -16.11 18.59
N GLU A 176 1.97 -15.47 18.48
CA GLU A 176 0.84 -15.66 19.41
C GLU A 176 -0.35 -16.33 18.71
N SER A 177 -1.13 -15.56 17.94
CA SER A 177 -2.32 -16.08 17.26
C SER A 177 -2.70 -15.25 16.04
N PRO A 178 -2.88 -15.86 14.84
CA PRO A 178 -3.45 -15.18 13.69
C PRO A 178 -4.85 -14.63 13.94
N ASP A 179 -5.65 -15.30 14.77
CA ASP A 179 -7.03 -14.87 15.08
C ASP A 179 -7.05 -13.59 15.91
N GLU A 180 -6.17 -13.47 16.89
CA GLU A 180 -6.05 -12.26 17.72
C GLU A 180 -5.52 -11.04 16.96
N VAL A 181 -4.94 -11.24 15.79
CA VAL A 181 -4.45 -10.15 14.95
C VAL A 181 -5.34 -10.00 13.71
N TYR A 182 -5.28 -10.95 12.79
CA TYR A 182 -6.02 -10.84 11.52
C TYR A 182 -7.53 -10.91 11.75
N GLY A 183 -8.00 -11.75 12.68
CA GLY A 183 -9.41 -11.83 13.07
C GLY A 183 -9.91 -10.48 13.56
N ARG A 184 -9.19 -9.85 14.48
CA ARG A 184 -9.54 -8.51 14.99
C ARG A 184 -9.51 -7.44 13.91
N LEU A 185 -8.51 -7.43 13.01
CA LEU A 185 -8.48 -6.49 11.88
C LEU A 185 -9.70 -6.66 10.97
N LEU A 186 -10.11 -7.90 10.69
CA LEU A 186 -11.30 -8.20 9.91
C LEU A 186 -12.59 -7.75 10.62
N ASP A 187 -12.68 -7.92 11.95
CA ASP A 187 -13.83 -7.47 12.75
C ASP A 187 -13.95 -5.95 12.81
N MET A 188 -12.82 -5.24 12.70
CA MET A 188 -12.80 -3.77 12.53
C MET A 188 -13.26 -3.32 11.13
N GLY A 189 -13.52 -4.25 10.21
CA GLY A 189 -14.02 -3.99 8.87
C GLY A 189 -12.93 -3.98 7.78
N ALA A 190 -11.70 -4.40 8.10
CA ALA A 190 -10.64 -4.49 7.10
C ALA A 190 -11.05 -5.43 5.96
N SER A 191 -10.95 -4.95 4.74
CA SER A 191 -11.15 -5.73 3.51
C SER A 191 -9.86 -5.92 2.72
N ILE A 192 -8.81 -5.18 3.08
CA ILE A 192 -7.46 -5.33 2.54
C ILE A 192 -6.47 -5.25 3.70
N ILE A 193 -5.60 -6.25 3.84
CA ILE A 193 -4.55 -6.30 4.86
C ILE A 193 -3.19 -6.35 4.16
N GLN A 194 -2.36 -5.35 4.39
CA GLN A 194 -0.97 -5.36 3.94
C GLN A 194 -0.12 -6.11 4.96
N THR A 195 0.57 -7.15 4.53
CA THR A 195 1.33 -8.07 5.37
C THR A 195 2.66 -8.48 4.75
N ASP A 196 3.69 -8.67 5.57
CA ASP A 196 4.95 -9.31 5.18
C ASP A 196 4.90 -10.85 5.30
N ARG A 197 3.76 -11.40 5.81
CA ARG A 197 3.51 -12.84 5.98
C ARG A 197 2.29 -13.30 5.16
N PRO A 198 2.29 -13.11 3.83
CA PRO A 198 1.10 -13.36 3.01
C PRO A 198 0.62 -14.81 3.08
N GLU A 199 1.52 -15.78 3.21
CA GLU A 199 1.16 -17.19 3.34
C GLU A 199 0.40 -17.48 4.63
N LEU A 200 0.80 -16.88 5.75
CA LEU A 200 0.13 -17.03 7.03
C LEU A 200 -1.29 -16.45 6.97
N LEU A 201 -1.41 -15.22 6.43
CA LEU A 201 -2.71 -14.57 6.26
C LEU A 201 -3.62 -15.34 5.30
N ILE A 202 -3.09 -15.83 4.18
CA ILE A 202 -3.87 -16.62 3.21
C ILE A 202 -4.44 -17.88 3.86
N ARG A 203 -3.60 -18.68 4.55
CA ARG A 203 -4.04 -19.88 5.26
C ARG A 203 -5.10 -19.58 6.31
N TYR A 204 -4.94 -18.48 7.04
CA TYR A 204 -5.93 -18.04 8.01
C TYR A 204 -7.28 -17.70 7.33
N LEU A 205 -7.27 -16.91 6.26
CA LEU A 205 -8.48 -16.52 5.52
C LEU A 205 -9.19 -17.72 4.88
N GLU A 206 -8.44 -18.68 4.36
CA GLU A 206 -8.98 -19.95 3.81
C GLU A 206 -9.67 -20.77 4.90
N ALA A 207 -9.02 -20.92 6.07
CA ALA A 207 -9.60 -21.63 7.22
C ALA A 207 -10.89 -20.96 7.74
N GLN A 208 -11.02 -19.64 7.61
CA GLN A 208 -12.22 -18.86 7.97
C GLN A 208 -13.29 -18.84 6.84
N GLY A 209 -13.04 -19.49 5.70
CA GLY A 209 -13.93 -19.45 4.53
C GLY A 209 -14.04 -18.07 3.86
N ARG A 210 -13.12 -17.15 4.16
CA ARG A 210 -13.08 -15.78 3.61
C ARG A 210 -12.26 -15.64 2.33
N ARG A 211 -11.62 -16.70 1.92
CA ARG A 211 -10.90 -16.82 0.64
C ARG A 211 -11.13 -18.21 0.06
N LYS A 212 -11.35 -18.25 -1.27
CA LYS A 212 -11.44 -19.49 -2.06
C LYS A 212 -10.16 -19.70 -2.87
#